data_8ee273695b82f6543c375e05134076c6
#
_entry.id   8ee273695b82f6543c375e05134076c6
#
_cell.length_a   1.000
_cell.length_b   1.000
_cell.length_c   1.000
_cell.angle_alpha   90.00
_cell.angle_beta   90.00
_cell.angle_gamma   90.00
#
_symmetry.space_group_name_H-M   'P 1'
#
loop_
_entity.id
_entity.type
_entity.pdbx_description
1 polymer ?
#
loop_
_entity_poly.entity_id
_entity_poly.type
_entity_poly.pdbx_seq_one_letter_code
_entity_poly.pdbx_strand_id
1 'polypeptide(L)'
;MKEYYQENHRKYYDQTFSIDPTSFLLPLARCLHPGSTILDVGCGSGRDMRWLKDQGFQPEGFERSQGLAGLARAHSGCPVLEGDFEVHDFSGMKMDAILLVGALVHVPHEHFKKVFENILRALKPGGYVLLTLKEGIQDTGISGGRIFYQWLDEYLRKAIDHLNLSVVDFSRQVSKIRKTDVWLGYVLKKQEGLL
;
A
#
# COMPACT_ATOMS: atom_id res chain seq x y z
N MET A 1 8.50 5.55 -14.36
CA MET A 1 7.39 5.75 -13.40
C MET A 1 7.61 6.94 -12.47
N LYS A 2 8.89 7.24 -12.08
CA LYS A 2 9.23 8.34 -11.15
C LYS A 2 8.65 9.69 -11.59
N GLU A 3 8.74 10.01 -12.87
CA GLU A 3 8.30 11.30 -13.44
C GLU A 3 6.77 11.43 -13.53
N TYR A 4 6.05 10.35 -13.86
CA TYR A 4 4.61 10.42 -14.08
C TYR A 4 3.84 11.04 -12.90
N TYR A 5 4.05 10.54 -11.67
CA TYR A 5 3.33 11.03 -10.49
C TYR A 5 3.78 12.41 -10.06
N GLN A 6 5.04 12.77 -10.33
CA GLN A 6 5.54 14.12 -10.07
C GLN A 6 4.88 15.13 -11.02
N GLU A 7 4.77 14.81 -12.31
CA GLU A 7 4.19 15.70 -13.33
C GLU A 7 2.66 15.76 -13.25
N ASN A 8 2.02 14.63 -12.88
CA ASN A 8 0.56 14.50 -12.88
C ASN A 8 -0.05 14.48 -11.48
N HIS A 9 0.67 14.95 -10.44
CA HIS A 9 0.24 14.87 -9.05
C HIS A 9 -1.15 15.44 -8.80
N ARG A 10 -1.46 16.61 -9.35
CA ARG A 10 -2.77 17.28 -9.18
C ARG A 10 -3.88 16.46 -9.80
N LYS A 11 -3.71 16.05 -11.05
CA LYS A 11 -4.69 15.21 -11.76
C LYS A 11 -4.95 13.89 -11.03
N TYR A 12 -3.88 13.25 -10.53
CA TYR A 12 -4.01 12.00 -9.77
C TYR A 12 -4.74 12.22 -8.45
N TYR A 13 -4.41 13.29 -7.73
CA TYR A 13 -5.10 13.68 -6.50
C TYR A 13 -6.60 13.87 -6.75
N ASP A 14 -6.98 14.69 -7.72
CA ASP A 14 -8.38 15.01 -8.05
C ASP A 14 -9.20 13.76 -8.44
N GLN A 15 -8.54 12.74 -9.02
CA GLN A 15 -9.16 11.46 -9.39
C GLN A 15 -9.31 10.49 -8.21
N THR A 16 -8.59 10.66 -7.10
CA THR A 16 -8.49 9.62 -6.08
C THR A 16 -8.90 10.04 -4.67
N PHE A 17 -8.76 11.32 -4.31
CA PHE A 17 -8.93 11.80 -2.93
C PHE A 17 -10.35 11.58 -2.36
N SER A 18 -11.39 11.60 -3.20
CA SER A 18 -12.80 11.47 -2.79
C SER A 18 -13.36 10.04 -2.87
N ILE A 19 -12.55 9.07 -3.31
CA ILE A 19 -13.00 7.69 -3.41
C ILE A 19 -13.08 7.08 -2.02
N ASP A 20 -14.25 6.55 -1.64
CA ASP A 20 -14.41 5.82 -0.39
C ASP A 20 -13.52 4.56 -0.35
N PRO A 21 -12.54 4.46 0.59
CA PRO A 21 -11.62 3.35 0.69
C PRO A 21 -12.10 2.22 1.60
N THR A 22 -13.26 2.36 2.23
CA THR A 22 -13.74 1.50 3.32
C THR A 22 -13.68 0.02 2.95
N SER A 23 -14.04 -0.36 1.72
CA SER A 23 -14.08 -1.76 1.29
C SER A 23 -12.71 -2.46 1.36
N PHE A 24 -11.61 -1.72 1.19
CA PHE A 24 -10.25 -2.25 1.32
C PHE A 24 -9.72 -2.14 2.75
N LEU A 25 -9.98 -1.02 3.43
CA LEU A 25 -9.35 -0.71 4.71
C LEU A 25 -10.02 -1.41 5.90
N LEU A 26 -11.33 -1.64 5.83
CA LEU A 26 -12.10 -2.19 6.94
C LEU A 26 -11.60 -3.58 7.42
N PRO A 27 -11.21 -4.52 6.54
CA PRO A 27 -10.65 -5.80 6.98
C PRO A 27 -9.39 -5.64 7.84
N LEU A 28 -8.47 -4.74 7.46
CA LEU A 28 -7.29 -4.43 8.26
C LEU A 28 -7.68 -3.73 9.57
N ALA A 29 -8.55 -2.72 9.52
CA ALA A 29 -8.94 -1.94 10.69
C ALA A 29 -9.54 -2.81 11.81
N ARG A 30 -10.24 -3.89 11.45
CA ARG A 30 -10.79 -4.86 12.42
C ARG A 30 -9.73 -5.69 13.15
N CYS A 31 -8.50 -5.74 12.63
CA CYS A 31 -7.38 -6.46 13.24
C CYS A 31 -6.55 -5.57 14.18
N LEU A 32 -6.81 -4.27 14.22
CA LEU A 32 -6.00 -3.28 14.93
C LEU A 32 -6.71 -2.75 16.17
N HIS A 33 -5.92 -2.33 17.16
CA HIS A 33 -6.41 -1.62 18.33
C HIS A 33 -6.52 -0.11 18.05
N PRO A 34 -7.44 0.61 18.72
CA PRO A 34 -7.47 2.07 18.66
C PRO A 34 -6.09 2.67 18.99
N GLY A 35 -5.69 3.68 18.24
CA GLY A 35 -4.38 4.32 18.40
C GLY A 35 -3.20 3.58 17.77
N SER A 36 -3.41 2.45 17.08
CA SER A 36 -2.34 1.75 16.35
C SER A 36 -1.66 2.68 15.34
N THR A 37 -0.32 2.57 15.27
CA THR A 37 0.52 3.31 14.32
C THR A 37 0.54 2.60 12.97
N ILE A 38 0.29 3.34 11.88
CA ILE A 38 0.14 2.76 10.54
C ILE A 38 0.99 3.53 9.54
N LEU A 39 1.84 2.83 8.78
CA LEU A 39 2.59 3.42 7.68
C LEU A 39 1.89 3.18 6.35
N ASP A 40 1.47 4.24 5.66
CA ASP A 40 0.90 4.19 4.32
C ASP A 40 1.99 4.46 3.29
N VAL A 41 2.53 3.39 2.69
CA VAL A 41 3.63 3.46 1.71
C VAL A 41 3.07 3.68 0.32
N GLY A 42 3.48 4.77 -0.33
CA GLY A 42 2.87 5.25 -1.57
C GLY A 42 1.50 5.88 -1.31
N CYS A 43 1.39 6.71 -0.27
CA CYS A 43 0.12 7.24 0.24
C CYS A 43 -0.66 8.13 -0.75
N GLY A 44 -0.04 8.55 -1.84
CA GLY A 44 -0.69 9.25 -2.96
C GLY A 44 -1.45 10.51 -2.53
N SER A 45 -2.79 10.47 -2.62
CA SER A 45 -3.64 11.61 -2.26
C SER A 45 -3.87 11.80 -0.75
N GLY A 46 -3.41 10.87 0.09
CA GLY A 46 -3.67 10.87 1.53
C GLY A 46 -5.08 10.43 1.92
N ARG A 47 -5.86 9.90 0.98
CA ARG A 47 -7.23 9.42 1.17
C ARG A 47 -7.32 8.37 2.28
N ASP A 48 -6.45 7.37 2.22
CA ASP A 48 -6.46 6.23 3.13
C ASP A 48 -6.02 6.66 4.54
N MET A 49 -5.01 7.52 4.63
CA MET A 49 -4.59 8.14 5.89
C MET A 49 -5.71 8.96 6.54
N ARG A 50 -6.47 9.75 5.76
CA ARG A 50 -7.59 10.51 6.29
C ARG A 50 -8.64 9.60 6.89
N TRP A 51 -9.04 8.56 6.16
CA TRP A 51 -10.00 7.57 6.64
C TRP A 51 -9.52 6.88 7.93
N LEU A 52 -8.26 6.43 7.98
CA LEU A 52 -7.68 5.79 9.16
C LEU A 52 -7.65 6.71 10.38
N LYS A 53 -7.28 7.98 10.19
CA LYS A 53 -7.28 8.98 11.26
C LYS A 53 -8.70 9.19 11.81
N ASP A 54 -9.70 9.26 10.94
CA ASP A 54 -11.10 9.42 11.34
C ASP A 54 -11.63 8.16 12.08
N GLN A 55 -10.98 6.98 11.93
CA GLN A 55 -11.24 5.77 12.70
C GLN A 55 -10.43 5.71 14.02
N GLY A 56 -9.64 6.71 14.36
CA GLY A 56 -8.88 6.79 15.62
C GLY A 56 -7.50 6.12 15.58
N PHE A 57 -6.98 5.81 14.40
CA PHE A 57 -5.60 5.33 14.21
C PHE A 57 -4.60 6.49 14.06
N GLN A 58 -3.29 6.18 14.10
CA GLN A 58 -2.19 7.13 13.94
C GLN A 58 -1.43 6.84 12.62
N PRO A 59 -1.96 7.28 11.47
CA PRO A 59 -1.30 7.06 10.20
C PRO A 59 -0.18 8.05 9.93
N GLU A 60 0.90 7.55 9.29
CA GLU A 60 1.99 8.31 8.70
C GLU A 60 2.12 7.91 7.23
N GLY A 61 2.35 8.87 6.33
CA GLY A 61 2.53 8.60 4.91
C GLY A 61 4.00 8.51 4.50
N PHE A 62 4.24 7.74 3.46
CA PHE A 62 5.51 7.71 2.72
C PHE A 62 5.20 7.89 1.24
N GLU A 63 5.72 8.96 0.61
CA GLU A 63 5.40 9.28 -0.79
C GLU A 63 6.62 9.85 -1.51
N ARG A 64 6.81 9.41 -2.75
CA ARG A 64 7.95 9.85 -3.56
C ARG A 64 7.70 11.17 -4.28
N SER A 65 6.48 11.41 -4.75
CA SER A 65 6.10 12.64 -5.42
C SER A 65 5.93 13.77 -4.41
N GLN A 66 6.80 14.76 -4.44
CA GLN A 66 6.72 15.94 -3.58
C GLN A 66 5.36 16.64 -3.69
N GLY A 67 4.82 16.74 -4.92
CA GLY A 67 3.51 17.34 -5.13
C GLY A 67 2.38 16.55 -4.47
N LEU A 68 2.39 15.19 -4.57
CA LEU A 68 1.42 14.35 -3.88
C LEU A 68 1.62 14.38 -2.37
N ALA A 69 2.85 14.33 -1.87
CA ALA A 69 3.14 14.40 -0.45
C ALA A 69 2.59 15.68 0.20
N GLY A 70 2.74 16.83 -0.48
CA GLY A 70 2.16 18.09 -0.04
C GLY A 70 0.63 18.06 0.00
N LEU A 71 -0.02 17.54 -1.03
CA LEU A 71 -1.47 17.38 -1.10
C LEU A 71 -1.99 16.38 -0.05
N ALA A 72 -1.27 15.27 0.15
CA ALA A 72 -1.62 14.27 1.15
C ALA A 72 -1.57 14.83 2.58
N ARG A 73 -0.54 15.61 2.92
CA ARG A 73 -0.47 16.33 4.21
C ARG A 73 -1.66 17.27 4.41
N ALA A 74 -1.96 18.06 3.38
CA ALA A 74 -3.07 19.01 3.45
C ALA A 74 -4.43 18.34 3.58
N HIS A 75 -4.64 17.20 2.88
CA HIS A 75 -5.90 16.47 2.88
C HIS A 75 -6.11 15.68 4.17
N SER A 76 -5.10 14.92 4.61
CA SER A 76 -5.22 14.02 5.76
C SER A 76 -4.93 14.70 7.10
N GLY A 77 -4.14 15.76 7.09
CA GLY A 77 -3.58 16.35 8.31
C GLY A 77 -2.65 15.41 9.06
N CYS A 78 -1.99 14.47 8.34
CA CYS A 78 -1.04 13.51 8.87
C CYS A 78 0.38 13.81 8.37
N PRO A 79 1.43 13.40 9.08
CA PRO A 79 2.81 13.52 8.61
C PRO A 79 3.02 12.65 7.37
N VAL A 80 3.85 13.13 6.43
CA VAL A 80 4.26 12.37 5.24
C VAL A 80 5.77 12.53 5.07
N LEU A 81 6.50 11.43 5.09
CA LEU A 81 7.91 11.38 4.74
C LEU A 81 8.06 11.28 3.21
N GLU A 82 8.89 12.15 2.64
CA GLU A 82 9.20 12.11 1.22
C GLU A 82 10.38 11.16 0.95
N GLY A 83 10.21 10.21 0.03
CA GLY A 83 11.26 9.26 -0.29
C GLY A 83 10.84 8.22 -1.32
N ASP A 84 11.82 7.45 -1.78
CA ASP A 84 11.64 6.34 -2.70
C ASP A 84 11.72 5.02 -1.92
N PHE A 85 10.60 4.29 -1.83
CA PHE A 85 10.52 3.04 -1.06
C PHE A 85 11.40 1.92 -1.61
N GLU A 86 11.86 2.01 -2.86
CA GLU A 86 12.78 1.02 -3.45
C GLU A 86 14.19 1.09 -2.85
N VAL A 87 14.57 2.25 -2.30
CA VAL A 87 15.92 2.49 -1.75
C VAL A 87 15.95 2.96 -0.29
N HIS A 88 14.81 3.38 0.27
CA HIS A 88 14.73 3.84 1.66
C HIS A 88 14.94 2.67 2.65
N ASP A 89 15.69 2.90 3.72
CA ASP A 89 15.84 1.93 4.80
C ASP A 89 14.72 2.09 5.85
N PHE A 90 13.80 1.13 5.88
CA PHE A 90 12.67 1.11 6.80
C PHE A 90 12.99 0.52 8.19
N SER A 91 14.22 0.06 8.45
CA SER A 91 14.56 -0.64 9.70
C SER A 91 14.44 0.20 10.96
N GLY A 92 14.51 1.54 10.83
CA GLY A 92 14.35 2.47 11.95
C GLY A 92 12.91 2.70 12.40
N MET A 93 11.92 2.26 11.63
CA MET A 93 10.50 2.41 11.94
C MET A 93 9.96 1.22 12.75
N LYS A 94 8.87 1.45 13.53
CA LYS A 94 8.20 0.42 14.34
C LYS A 94 6.70 0.63 14.30
N MET A 95 6.04 0.05 13.30
CA MET A 95 4.63 0.23 13.00
C MET A 95 3.79 -0.99 13.38
N ASP A 96 2.57 -0.77 13.82
CA ASP A 96 1.59 -1.84 14.10
C ASP A 96 1.00 -2.38 12.80
N ALA A 97 0.89 -1.54 11.76
CA ALA A 97 0.49 -1.97 10.43
C ALA A 97 1.17 -1.18 9.31
N ILE A 98 1.18 -1.79 8.11
CA ILE A 98 1.65 -1.16 6.87
C ILE A 98 0.54 -1.27 5.83
N LEU A 99 0.26 -0.17 5.12
CA LEU A 99 -0.58 -0.14 3.93
C LEU A 99 0.28 -0.09 2.67
N LEU A 100 -0.11 -0.90 1.70
CA LEU A 100 0.45 -0.97 0.35
C LEU A 100 -0.71 -1.01 -0.66
N VAL A 101 -1.55 0.03 -0.62
CA VAL A 101 -2.76 0.11 -1.46
C VAL A 101 -2.38 0.62 -2.85
N GLY A 102 -2.15 -0.31 -3.77
CA GLY A 102 -1.73 -0.01 -5.14
C GLY A 102 -0.33 0.60 -5.25
N ALA A 103 0.49 0.50 -4.21
CA ALA A 103 1.85 1.05 -4.20
C ALA A 103 2.83 0.18 -5.01
N LEU A 104 2.81 -1.14 -4.80
CA LEU A 104 3.76 -2.06 -5.42
C LEU A 104 3.37 -2.50 -6.84
N VAL A 105 2.27 -2.00 -7.38
CA VAL A 105 1.81 -2.35 -8.76
C VAL A 105 2.78 -1.92 -9.86
N HIS A 106 3.75 -1.08 -9.54
CA HIS A 106 4.77 -0.58 -10.47
C HIS A 106 6.15 -1.23 -10.27
N VAL A 107 6.26 -2.15 -9.32
CA VAL A 107 7.50 -2.87 -9.02
C VAL A 107 7.55 -4.12 -9.89
N PRO A 108 8.63 -4.32 -10.69
CA PRO A 108 8.83 -5.56 -11.46
C PRO A 108 8.78 -6.80 -10.57
N HIS A 109 8.28 -7.92 -11.10
CA HIS A 109 8.14 -9.16 -10.33
C HIS A 109 9.46 -9.62 -9.71
N GLU A 110 10.57 -9.51 -10.44
CA GLU A 110 11.92 -9.84 -9.98
C GLU A 110 12.41 -8.97 -8.81
N HIS A 111 11.90 -7.75 -8.67
CA HIS A 111 12.27 -6.83 -7.60
C HIS A 111 11.28 -6.86 -6.42
N PHE A 112 10.07 -7.41 -6.63
CA PHE A 112 8.97 -7.37 -5.67
C PHE A 112 9.39 -7.88 -4.29
N LYS A 113 9.99 -9.07 -4.24
CA LYS A 113 10.40 -9.70 -2.99
C LYS A 113 11.34 -8.79 -2.19
N LYS A 114 12.41 -8.29 -2.82
CA LYS A 114 13.41 -7.43 -2.17
C LYS A 114 12.79 -6.15 -1.63
N VAL A 115 11.94 -5.50 -2.42
CA VAL A 115 11.28 -4.24 -2.02
C VAL A 115 10.30 -4.50 -0.88
N PHE A 116 9.50 -5.55 -0.98
CA PHE A 116 8.52 -5.90 0.05
C PHE A 116 9.21 -6.28 1.37
N GLU A 117 10.24 -7.12 1.36
CA GLU A 117 11.05 -7.46 2.54
C GLU A 117 11.63 -6.22 3.23
N ASN A 118 12.15 -5.26 2.47
CA ASN A 118 12.68 -4.02 3.01
C ASN A 118 11.60 -3.20 3.73
N ILE A 119 10.41 -3.08 3.14
CA ILE A 119 9.27 -2.38 3.75
C ILE A 119 8.81 -3.10 5.03
N LEU A 120 8.78 -4.44 5.03
CA LEU A 120 8.40 -5.25 6.19
C LEU A 120 9.34 -5.08 7.40
N ARG A 121 10.52 -4.47 7.24
CA ARG A 121 11.41 -4.13 8.36
C ARG A 121 10.82 -3.07 9.29
N ALA A 122 9.91 -2.23 8.77
CA ALA A 122 9.15 -1.28 9.58
C ALA A 122 8.09 -1.95 10.47
N LEU A 123 7.69 -3.18 10.16
CA LEU A 123 6.58 -3.84 10.82
C LEU A 123 7.03 -4.54 12.11
N LYS A 124 6.34 -4.27 13.21
CA LYS A 124 6.52 -4.97 14.49
C LYS A 124 6.20 -6.48 14.33
N PRO A 125 6.78 -7.37 15.16
CA PRO A 125 6.28 -8.74 15.31
C PRO A 125 4.79 -8.72 15.66
N GLY A 126 4.00 -9.62 15.07
CA GLY A 126 2.54 -9.65 15.25
C GLY A 126 1.76 -8.56 14.51
N GLY A 127 2.43 -7.63 13.84
CA GLY A 127 1.82 -6.55 13.07
C GLY A 127 1.19 -7.01 11.76
N TYR A 128 0.45 -6.12 11.11
CA TYR A 128 -0.38 -6.45 9.94
C TYR A 128 0.04 -5.66 8.69
N VAL A 129 -0.20 -6.26 7.52
CA VAL A 129 -0.02 -5.58 6.22
C VAL A 129 -1.30 -5.67 5.43
N LEU A 130 -1.76 -4.56 4.87
CA LEU A 130 -2.72 -4.56 3.78
C LEU A 130 -1.96 -4.39 2.46
N LEU A 131 -1.97 -5.42 1.63
CA LEU A 131 -1.36 -5.41 0.29
C LEU A 131 -2.45 -5.49 -0.76
N THR A 132 -2.50 -4.51 -1.69
CA THR A 132 -3.37 -4.62 -2.86
C THR A 132 -2.58 -4.53 -4.16
N LEU A 133 -2.87 -5.46 -5.08
CA LEU A 133 -2.24 -5.56 -6.39
C LEU A 133 -3.30 -5.78 -7.46
N LYS A 134 -2.99 -5.40 -8.70
CA LYS A 134 -3.88 -5.68 -9.83
C LYS A 134 -3.83 -7.15 -10.22
N GLU A 135 -5.00 -7.77 -10.36
CA GLU A 135 -5.13 -9.12 -10.90
C GLU A 135 -5.00 -9.11 -12.43
N GLY A 136 -4.29 -10.09 -12.98
CA GLY A 136 -4.21 -10.31 -14.41
C GLY A 136 -3.16 -11.35 -14.79
N ILE A 137 -3.29 -11.86 -16.00
CA ILE A 137 -2.41 -12.90 -16.58
C ILE A 137 -1.22 -12.32 -17.35
N GLN A 138 -1.22 -11.01 -17.60
CA GLN A 138 -0.13 -10.34 -18.30
C GLN A 138 0.91 -9.86 -17.31
N ASP A 139 2.17 -10.16 -17.56
CA ASP A 139 3.29 -9.68 -16.70
C ASP A 139 3.29 -8.16 -16.60
N THR A 140 2.91 -7.47 -17.68
CA THR A 140 2.84 -6.01 -17.69
C THR A 140 1.59 -5.52 -18.43
N GLY A 141 0.98 -4.46 -17.88
CA GLY A 141 -0.08 -3.69 -18.53
C GLY A 141 0.28 -2.21 -18.61
N ILE A 142 0.03 -1.57 -19.75
CA ILE A 142 0.24 -0.11 -19.90
C ILE A 142 -1.12 0.59 -19.83
N SER A 143 -1.24 1.57 -18.97
CA SER A 143 -2.47 2.33 -18.80
C SER A 143 -2.19 3.78 -18.43
N GLY A 144 -2.59 4.72 -19.30
CA GLY A 144 -2.42 6.16 -19.07
C GLY A 144 -0.96 6.57 -18.87
N GLY A 145 -0.01 5.97 -19.62
CA GLY A 145 1.42 6.22 -19.49
C GLY A 145 2.10 5.55 -18.30
N ARG A 146 1.40 4.68 -17.58
CA ARG A 146 1.94 3.93 -16.43
C ARG A 146 2.05 2.46 -16.76
N ILE A 147 3.13 1.82 -16.29
CA ILE A 147 3.34 0.38 -16.36
C ILE A 147 2.81 -0.22 -15.06
N PHE A 148 2.02 -1.29 -15.17
CA PHE A 148 1.50 -2.06 -14.06
C PHE A 148 1.95 -3.50 -14.20
N TYR A 149 2.49 -4.08 -13.15
CA TYR A 149 2.79 -5.50 -13.04
C TYR A 149 1.58 -6.19 -12.40
N GLN A 150 0.95 -7.08 -13.17
CA GLN A 150 -0.25 -7.80 -12.75
C GLN A 150 0.12 -9.12 -12.09
N TRP A 151 -0.73 -9.59 -11.19
CA TRP A 151 -0.48 -10.80 -10.42
C TRP A 151 -1.66 -11.75 -10.52
N LEU A 152 -1.39 -13.06 -10.65
CA LEU A 152 -2.36 -14.08 -10.28
C LEU A 152 -2.22 -14.40 -8.79
N ASP A 153 -3.34 -14.70 -8.13
CA ASP A 153 -3.37 -15.04 -6.70
C ASP A 153 -2.33 -16.12 -6.33
N GLU A 154 -2.26 -17.19 -7.15
CA GLU A 154 -1.34 -18.29 -6.91
C GLU A 154 0.15 -17.90 -6.96
N TYR A 155 0.53 -16.98 -7.86
CA TYR A 155 1.92 -16.52 -7.98
C TYR A 155 2.27 -15.55 -6.86
N LEU A 156 1.33 -14.70 -6.48
CA LEU A 156 1.54 -13.79 -5.36
C LEU A 156 1.70 -14.57 -4.04
N ARG A 157 0.85 -15.57 -3.78
CA ARG A 157 0.98 -16.46 -2.61
C ARG A 157 2.35 -17.12 -2.55
N LYS A 158 2.85 -17.67 -3.66
CA LYS A 158 4.20 -18.24 -3.73
C LYS A 158 5.28 -17.19 -3.46
N ALA A 159 5.11 -15.96 -3.94
CA ALA A 159 6.09 -14.88 -3.74
C ALA A 159 6.18 -14.45 -2.26
N ILE A 160 5.09 -14.54 -1.49
CA ILE A 160 5.04 -14.14 -0.07
C ILE A 160 5.23 -15.30 0.92
N ASP A 161 5.18 -16.56 0.46
CA ASP A 161 5.18 -17.76 1.30
C ASP A 161 6.40 -17.85 2.25
N HIS A 162 7.55 -17.31 1.84
CA HIS A 162 8.80 -17.32 2.61
C HIS A 162 9.01 -16.11 3.52
N LEU A 163 8.01 -15.22 3.63
CA LEU A 163 8.15 -13.92 4.32
C LEU A 163 7.68 -13.94 5.77
N ASN A 164 7.45 -15.12 6.33
CA ASN A 164 6.91 -15.30 7.69
C ASN A 164 5.60 -14.52 7.92
N LEU A 165 4.73 -14.52 6.90
CA LEU A 165 3.42 -13.89 6.88
C LEU A 165 2.33 -14.94 6.76
N SER A 166 1.22 -14.77 7.47
CA SER A 166 -0.01 -15.56 7.28
C SER A 166 -1.12 -14.70 6.71
N VAL A 167 -1.90 -15.26 5.79
CA VAL A 167 -3.09 -14.59 5.24
C VAL A 167 -4.21 -14.63 6.27
N VAL A 168 -4.67 -13.46 6.70
CA VAL A 168 -5.78 -13.27 7.65
C VAL A 168 -7.10 -13.03 6.92
N ASP A 169 -7.03 -12.24 5.85
CA ASP A 169 -8.20 -11.95 5.00
C ASP A 169 -7.77 -11.84 3.54
N PHE A 170 -8.65 -12.20 2.63
CA PHE A 170 -8.45 -12.11 1.18
C PHE A 170 -9.71 -11.65 0.48
N SER A 171 -9.55 -10.71 -0.44
CA SER A 171 -10.63 -10.18 -1.26
C SER A 171 -10.25 -10.01 -2.72
N ARG A 172 -11.24 -10.12 -3.60
CA ARG A 172 -11.17 -9.66 -5.00
C ARG A 172 -12.20 -8.57 -5.19
N GLN A 173 -11.76 -7.40 -5.64
CA GLN A 173 -12.63 -6.25 -5.81
C GLN A 173 -12.47 -5.63 -7.19
N VAL A 174 -13.59 -5.31 -7.83
CA VAL A 174 -13.59 -4.52 -9.07
C VAL A 174 -13.25 -3.08 -8.71
N SER A 175 -12.37 -2.48 -9.49
CA SER A 175 -11.93 -1.09 -9.30
C SER A 175 -13.11 -0.11 -9.38
N LYS A 176 -13.17 0.82 -8.42
CA LYS A 176 -14.15 1.93 -8.46
C LYS A 176 -13.84 2.95 -9.58
N ILE A 177 -12.58 3.01 -10.06
CA ILE A 177 -12.15 3.92 -11.12
C ILE A 177 -12.33 3.28 -12.50
N ARG A 178 -11.92 2.02 -12.65
CA ARG A 178 -11.97 1.27 -13.90
C ARG A 178 -12.61 -0.08 -13.69
N LYS A 179 -13.82 -0.26 -14.11
CA LYS A 179 -14.59 -1.49 -13.93
C LYS A 179 -13.98 -2.73 -14.60
N THR A 180 -13.01 -2.55 -15.50
CA THR A 180 -12.24 -3.64 -16.13
C THR A 180 -11.08 -4.14 -15.26
N ASP A 181 -10.66 -3.36 -14.26
CA ASP A 181 -9.57 -3.73 -13.39
C ASP A 181 -10.09 -4.47 -12.15
N VAL A 182 -9.48 -5.61 -11.85
CA VAL A 182 -9.73 -6.35 -10.61
C VAL A 182 -8.51 -6.18 -9.70
N TRP A 183 -8.78 -6.04 -8.41
CA TRP A 183 -7.76 -5.91 -7.37
C TRP A 183 -7.79 -7.10 -6.43
N LEU A 184 -6.65 -7.70 -6.23
CA LEU A 184 -6.39 -8.63 -5.14
C LEU A 184 -6.08 -7.82 -3.89
N GLY A 185 -6.76 -8.12 -2.78
CA GLY A 185 -6.53 -7.50 -1.48
C GLY A 185 -6.20 -8.57 -0.45
N TYR A 186 -5.08 -8.41 0.27
CA TYR A 186 -4.63 -9.31 1.32
C TYR A 186 -4.44 -8.54 2.62
N VAL A 187 -5.02 -9.03 3.70
CA VAL A 187 -4.56 -8.70 5.05
C VAL A 187 -3.64 -9.82 5.50
N LEU A 188 -2.39 -9.47 5.74
CA LEU A 188 -1.32 -10.39 6.15
C LEU A 188 -0.92 -10.08 7.59
N LYS A 189 -0.63 -11.11 8.38
CA LYS A 189 -0.09 -10.97 9.75
C LYS A 189 1.35 -11.48 9.78
N LYS A 190 2.26 -10.65 10.30
CA LYS A 190 3.64 -11.07 10.58
C LYS A 190 3.66 -11.99 11.79
N GLN A 191 4.20 -13.19 11.61
CA GLN A 191 4.31 -14.14 12.71
C GLN A 191 5.27 -13.60 13.77
N GLU A 192 4.95 -13.87 15.03
CA GLU A 192 5.91 -13.65 16.11
C GLU A 192 7.06 -14.62 15.89
N GLY A 193 8.30 -14.13 15.84
CA GLY A 193 9.47 -15.01 15.76
C GLY A 193 9.45 -15.95 16.96
N LEU A 194 9.67 -17.25 16.74
CA LEU A 194 10.01 -18.15 17.81
C LEU A 194 11.29 -17.59 18.47
N LEU A 195 11.17 -17.17 19.73
CA LEU A 195 12.29 -16.81 20.59
C LEU A 195 13.24 -18.00 20.75
#